data_1e190d47fe1db89e12baa3d8fe1493f7
#
_entry.id   1e190d47fe1db89e12baa3d8fe1493f7
#
_cell.length_a   1.000
_cell.length_b   1.000
_cell.length_c   1.000
_cell.angle_alpha   90.00
_cell.angle_beta   90.00
_cell.angle_gamma   90.00
#
_symmetry.space_group_name_H-M   'P 1'
#
loop_
_entity.id
_entity.type
_entity.pdbx_description
1 polymer ?
#
loop_
_entity_poly.entity_id
_entity_poly.type
_entity_poly.pdbx_seq_one_letter_code
_entity_poly.pdbx_strand_id
1 'polypeptide(L)'
;MKNLFLISAIILLSVCKVSAQKIIPAKDAAKHIGEKVTICDKVCSQSNKAFMVTLFLGGDRPNQLLRVAIRFSDRAKTKGYFDTSFEGKDICVTGVVLNGRDGPYIRVNNPEQIKPLLLDSPVKQIQTLN
;
A
#
# COMPACT_ATOMS: atom_id res chain seq x y z
N MET A 1 48.29 6.15 22.22
CA MET A 1 47.20 7.14 22.29
C MET A 1 46.68 7.59 20.92
N LYS A 2 47.47 7.52 19.84
CA LYS A 2 47.00 7.88 18.52
C LYS A 2 45.97 6.89 17.90
N ASN A 3 45.91 5.65 18.36
CA ASN A 3 45.02 4.63 17.82
C ASN A 3 43.59 4.68 18.37
N LEU A 4 43.37 5.35 19.49
CA LEU A 4 42.04 5.51 20.08
C LEU A 4 41.14 6.50 19.33
N PHE A 5 41.76 7.51 18.67
CA PHE A 5 41.04 8.48 17.86
C PHE A 5 40.56 7.90 16.53
N LEU A 6 41.27 6.92 15.97
CA LEU A 6 40.89 6.24 14.71
C LEU A 6 39.71 5.27 14.88
N ILE A 7 39.58 4.67 16.09
CA ILE A 7 38.49 3.74 16.39
C ILE A 7 37.17 4.48 16.60
N SER A 8 37.24 5.70 17.16
CA SER A 8 36.05 6.54 17.37
C SER A 8 35.43 7.06 16.09
N ALA A 9 36.21 7.23 15.01
CA ALA A 9 35.72 7.71 13.72
C ALA A 9 34.98 6.64 12.91
N ILE A 10 35.21 5.35 13.19
CA ILE A 10 34.60 4.23 12.45
C ILE A 10 33.17 3.93 12.96
N ILE A 11 32.86 4.28 14.20
CA ILE A 11 31.56 4.00 14.82
C ILE A 11 30.46 4.98 14.36
N LEU A 12 30.84 6.14 13.80
CA LEU A 12 29.90 7.18 13.37
C LEU A 12 29.31 6.96 11.96
N LEU A 13 29.69 5.90 11.25
CA LEU A 13 29.22 5.61 9.89
C LEU A 13 28.12 4.53 9.80
N SER A 14 27.53 4.15 10.92
CA SER A 14 26.28 3.39 10.91
C SER A 14 25.14 4.33 10.54
N VAL A 15 25.15 4.81 9.32
CA VAL A 15 23.99 5.48 8.72
C VAL A 15 22.89 4.44 8.63
N CYS A 16 21.97 4.45 9.59
CA CYS A 16 20.70 3.76 9.45
C CYS A 16 20.07 4.26 8.15
N LYS A 17 20.12 3.46 7.11
CA LYS A 17 19.30 3.70 5.91
C LYS A 17 17.86 3.50 6.34
N VAL A 18 17.23 4.57 6.81
CA VAL A 18 15.79 4.62 6.96
C VAL A 18 15.26 4.61 5.53
N SER A 19 14.85 3.45 5.07
CA SER A 19 14.16 3.30 3.81
C SER A 19 12.76 3.91 3.98
N ALA A 20 12.62 5.18 3.61
CA ALA A 20 11.31 5.81 3.51
C ALA A 20 10.51 5.06 2.45
N GLN A 21 9.35 4.50 2.82
CA GLN A 21 8.46 3.84 1.87
C GLN A 21 7.98 4.85 0.83
N LYS A 22 8.11 4.47 -0.44
CA LYS A 22 7.63 5.26 -1.55
C LYS A 22 6.11 5.23 -1.59
N ILE A 23 5.49 6.41 -1.63
CA ILE A 23 4.03 6.56 -1.77
C ILE A 23 3.73 6.98 -3.20
N ILE A 24 2.88 6.22 -3.88
CA ILE A 24 2.51 6.44 -5.28
C ILE A 24 1.00 6.33 -5.48
N PRO A 25 0.44 6.96 -6.53
CA PRO A 25 -0.96 6.74 -6.92
C PRO A 25 -1.14 5.40 -7.66
N ALA A 26 -2.38 4.92 -7.76
CA ALA A 26 -2.71 3.68 -8.45
C ALA A 26 -2.27 3.68 -9.93
N LYS A 27 -2.30 4.83 -10.60
CA LYS A 27 -1.85 4.98 -12.00
C LYS A 27 -0.39 4.57 -12.24
N ASP A 28 0.44 4.63 -11.22
CA ASP A 28 1.87 4.29 -11.31
C ASP A 28 2.17 2.86 -10.86
N ALA A 29 1.18 2.09 -10.42
CA ALA A 29 1.37 0.74 -9.91
C ALA A 29 2.10 -0.18 -10.91
N ALA A 30 1.76 -0.10 -12.19
CA ALA A 30 2.38 -0.94 -13.22
C ALA A 30 3.88 -0.70 -13.41
N LYS A 31 4.38 0.47 -12.99
CA LYS A 31 5.81 0.82 -13.05
C LYS A 31 6.61 0.26 -11.87
N HIS A 32 5.95 -0.28 -10.87
CA HIS A 32 6.57 -0.72 -9.60
C HIS A 32 6.32 -2.20 -9.31
N ILE A 33 6.12 -3.01 -10.33
CA ILE A 33 5.96 -4.47 -10.18
C ILE A 33 7.18 -5.05 -9.46
N GLY A 34 6.94 -5.86 -8.41
CA GLY A 34 7.97 -6.47 -7.59
C GLY A 34 8.50 -5.59 -6.45
N GLU A 35 8.10 -4.32 -6.40
CA GLU A 35 8.53 -3.40 -5.35
C GLU A 35 7.50 -3.31 -4.22
N LYS A 36 7.99 -3.15 -2.98
CA LYS A 36 7.15 -2.83 -1.84
C LYS A 36 6.91 -1.33 -1.79
N VAL A 37 5.67 -0.91 -1.96
CA VAL A 37 5.26 0.49 -2.01
C VAL A 37 4.00 0.71 -1.18
N THR A 38 3.70 1.96 -0.90
CA THR A 38 2.39 2.38 -0.39
C THR A 38 1.63 3.08 -1.51
N ILE A 39 0.45 2.58 -1.84
CA ILE A 39 -0.42 3.17 -2.85
C ILE A 39 -1.62 3.78 -2.16
N CYS A 40 -1.82 5.07 -2.36
CA CYS A 40 -2.95 5.82 -1.82
C CYS A 40 -3.84 6.30 -2.98
N ASP A 41 -5.09 5.88 -2.97
CA ASP A 41 -6.05 6.29 -4.00
C ASP A 41 -7.48 6.02 -3.53
N LYS A 42 -8.44 6.49 -4.33
CA LYS A 42 -9.86 6.25 -4.10
C LYS A 42 -10.25 4.85 -4.55
N VAL A 43 -11.06 4.18 -3.75
CA VAL A 43 -11.70 2.92 -4.12
C VAL A 43 -12.90 3.22 -5.02
N CYS A 44 -12.81 2.80 -6.28
CA CYS A 44 -13.89 3.01 -7.26
C CYS A 44 -15.00 1.98 -7.11
N SER A 45 -14.65 0.72 -6.84
CA SER A 45 -15.62 -0.35 -6.63
C SER A 45 -15.04 -1.45 -5.74
N GLN A 46 -15.92 -2.30 -5.24
CA GLN A 46 -15.59 -3.42 -4.36
C GLN A 46 -16.33 -4.68 -4.82
N SER A 47 -15.67 -5.80 -4.75
CA SER A 47 -16.26 -7.12 -5.00
C SER A 47 -16.00 -8.06 -3.82
N ASN A 48 -17.06 -8.65 -3.32
CA ASN A 48 -17.01 -9.60 -2.23
C ASN A 48 -17.36 -10.99 -2.79
N LYS A 49 -16.36 -11.85 -2.96
CA LYS A 49 -16.56 -13.21 -3.47
C LYS A 49 -15.90 -14.24 -2.57
N ALA A 50 -16.64 -15.28 -2.23
CA ALA A 50 -16.18 -16.36 -1.36
C ALA A 50 -15.60 -15.82 -0.05
N PHE A 51 -14.31 -15.92 0.17
CA PHE A 51 -13.62 -15.44 1.37
C PHE A 51 -12.62 -14.34 1.05
N MET A 52 -12.82 -13.62 -0.05
CA MET A 52 -11.92 -12.59 -0.52
C MET A 52 -12.68 -11.32 -0.83
N VAL A 53 -12.20 -10.20 -0.34
CA VAL A 53 -12.65 -8.86 -0.70
C VAL A 53 -11.65 -8.29 -1.69
N THR A 54 -12.13 -7.79 -2.82
CA THR A 54 -11.28 -7.13 -3.82
C THR A 54 -11.71 -5.69 -3.98
N LEU A 55 -10.77 -4.78 -3.79
CA LEU A 55 -10.96 -3.35 -4.03
C LEU A 55 -10.33 -2.98 -5.37
N PHE A 56 -11.01 -2.11 -6.11
CA PHE A 56 -10.56 -1.63 -7.41
C PHE A 56 -10.25 -0.13 -7.31
N LEU A 57 -9.00 0.22 -7.57
CA LEU A 57 -8.48 1.57 -7.47
C LEU A 57 -8.07 2.10 -8.85
N GLY A 58 -8.23 3.40 -9.05
CA GLY A 58 -7.85 4.07 -10.28
C GLY A 58 -8.79 3.81 -11.46
N GLY A 59 -9.97 3.28 -11.23
CA GLY A 59 -11.00 3.00 -12.21
C GLY A 59 -11.85 1.79 -11.84
N ASP A 60 -13.02 1.70 -12.46
CA ASP A 60 -13.92 0.55 -12.34
C ASP A 60 -13.47 -0.60 -13.26
N ARG A 61 -13.94 -1.80 -12.97
CA ARG A 61 -13.72 -2.96 -13.83
C ARG A 61 -14.32 -2.75 -15.24
N PRO A 62 -13.62 -3.15 -16.27
CA PRO A 62 -12.30 -3.81 -16.34
C PRO A 62 -11.12 -2.83 -16.41
N ASN A 63 -11.34 -1.54 -16.23
CA ASN A 63 -10.37 -0.47 -16.45
C ASN A 63 -9.62 -0.04 -15.19
N GLN A 64 -9.67 -0.84 -14.12
CA GLN A 64 -8.93 -0.55 -12.89
C GLN A 64 -7.41 -0.54 -13.13
N LEU A 65 -6.72 0.35 -12.43
CA LEU A 65 -5.26 0.44 -12.48
C LEU A 65 -4.59 -0.41 -11.41
N LEU A 66 -5.28 -0.68 -10.30
CA LEU A 66 -4.80 -1.53 -9.23
C LEU A 66 -5.95 -2.33 -8.61
N ARG A 67 -5.70 -3.60 -8.33
CA ARG A 67 -6.57 -4.43 -7.48
C ARG A 67 -5.92 -4.64 -6.12
N VAL A 68 -6.71 -4.58 -5.07
CA VAL A 68 -6.29 -4.91 -3.71
C VAL A 68 -7.07 -6.14 -3.27
N ALA A 69 -6.39 -7.28 -3.16
CA ALA A 69 -7.00 -8.54 -2.77
C ALA A 69 -6.80 -8.77 -1.26
N ILE A 70 -7.89 -8.70 -0.51
CA ILE A 70 -7.89 -8.83 0.94
C ILE A 70 -8.34 -10.24 1.30
N ARG A 71 -7.46 -10.98 1.95
CA ARG A 71 -7.74 -12.31 2.47
C ARG A 71 -6.91 -12.55 3.72
N PHE A 72 -7.57 -12.67 4.85
CA PHE A 72 -6.92 -13.01 6.10
C PHE A 72 -7.03 -14.52 6.36
N SER A 73 -6.05 -15.08 7.07
CA SER A 73 -6.11 -16.44 7.58
C SER A 73 -7.24 -16.61 8.60
N ASP A 74 -7.54 -15.57 9.37
CA ASP A 74 -8.69 -15.50 10.26
C ASP A 74 -9.93 -15.04 9.48
N ARG A 75 -10.86 -15.96 9.30
CA ARG A 75 -12.13 -15.70 8.58
C ARG A 75 -12.98 -14.63 9.24
N ALA A 76 -12.95 -14.52 10.57
CA ALA A 76 -13.72 -13.51 11.30
C ALA A 76 -13.22 -12.09 10.98
N LYS A 77 -11.91 -11.91 10.87
CA LYS A 77 -11.30 -10.64 10.45
C LYS A 77 -11.66 -10.29 9.02
N THR A 78 -11.63 -11.26 8.11
CA THR A 78 -12.03 -11.04 6.72
C THR A 78 -13.52 -10.66 6.63
N LYS A 79 -14.37 -11.31 7.43
CA LYS A 79 -15.80 -11.00 7.46
C LYS A 79 -16.08 -9.54 7.80
N GLY A 80 -15.33 -8.95 8.72
CA GLY A 80 -15.47 -7.53 9.05
C GLY A 80 -15.28 -6.60 7.85
N TYR A 81 -14.45 -7.01 6.89
CA TYR A 81 -14.25 -6.28 5.63
C TYR A 81 -15.38 -6.51 4.62
N PHE A 82 -16.08 -7.64 4.68
CA PHE A 82 -17.26 -7.87 3.84
C PHE A 82 -18.42 -6.95 4.21
N ASP A 83 -18.55 -6.66 5.51
CA ASP A 83 -19.64 -5.86 6.03
C ASP A 83 -19.39 -4.35 5.89
N THR A 84 -18.18 -3.96 5.45
CA THR A 84 -17.78 -2.57 5.28
C THR A 84 -17.62 -2.25 3.78
N SER A 85 -18.28 -1.19 3.32
CA SER A 85 -18.05 -0.69 1.98
C SER A 85 -16.92 0.33 1.98
N PHE A 86 -15.93 0.09 1.13
CA PHE A 86 -14.83 1.03 0.87
C PHE A 86 -15.07 1.90 -0.37
N GLU A 87 -16.15 1.66 -1.10
CA GLU A 87 -16.46 2.43 -2.32
C GLU A 87 -16.54 3.92 -2.02
N GLY A 88 -15.85 4.70 -2.84
CA GLY A 88 -15.77 6.15 -2.71
C GLY A 88 -14.83 6.65 -1.62
N LYS A 89 -14.23 5.77 -0.83
CA LYS A 89 -13.28 6.13 0.24
C LYS A 89 -11.85 6.16 -0.28
N ASP A 90 -11.06 7.10 0.23
CA ASP A 90 -9.63 7.16 0.00
C ASP A 90 -8.91 6.26 1.02
N ILE A 91 -8.08 5.35 0.51
CA ILE A 91 -7.29 4.43 1.33
C ILE A 91 -5.83 4.46 0.92
N CYS A 92 -4.98 4.03 1.85
CA CYS A 92 -3.57 3.70 1.57
C CYS A 92 -3.35 2.21 1.81
N VAL A 93 -2.79 1.53 0.84
CA VAL A 93 -2.42 0.11 0.94
C VAL A 93 -0.92 -0.05 0.75
N THR A 94 -0.31 -0.82 1.64
CA THR A 94 1.13 -1.11 1.63
C THR A 94 1.37 -2.57 1.30
N GLY A 95 2.24 -2.84 0.35
CA GLY A 95 2.62 -4.19 -0.03
C GLY A 95 3.42 -4.25 -1.32
N VAL A 96 3.78 -5.46 -1.71
CA VAL A 96 4.48 -5.70 -2.96
C VAL A 96 3.48 -5.70 -4.11
N VAL A 97 3.78 -4.92 -5.15
CA VAL A 97 2.98 -4.91 -6.37
C VAL A 97 3.28 -6.17 -7.18
N LEU A 98 2.27 -6.98 -7.41
CA LEU A 98 2.35 -8.20 -8.19
C LEU A 98 1.68 -8.00 -9.54
N ASN A 99 2.13 -8.76 -10.54
CA ASN A 99 1.52 -8.75 -11.86
C ASN A 99 0.56 -9.93 -12.00
N GLY A 100 -0.71 -9.65 -12.24
CA GLY A 100 -1.75 -10.65 -12.43
C GLY A 100 -2.32 -10.63 -13.84
N ARG A 101 -3.24 -11.58 -14.10
CA ARG A 101 -3.93 -11.66 -15.40
C ARG A 101 -4.64 -10.37 -15.76
N ASP A 102 -5.25 -9.71 -14.78
CA ASP A 102 -6.04 -8.49 -14.96
C ASP A 102 -5.27 -7.24 -14.51
N GLY A 103 -3.95 -7.26 -14.58
CA GLY A 103 -3.08 -6.15 -14.26
C GLY A 103 -2.47 -6.19 -12.85
N PRO A 104 -1.89 -5.06 -12.40
CA PRO A 104 -1.22 -4.99 -11.10
C PRO A 104 -2.18 -5.24 -9.94
N TYR A 105 -1.69 -5.93 -8.90
CA TYR A 105 -2.45 -6.12 -7.67
C TYR A 105 -1.54 -6.19 -6.44
N ILE A 106 -2.10 -5.92 -5.28
CA ILE A 106 -1.46 -6.10 -3.98
C ILE A 106 -2.28 -7.09 -3.17
N ARG A 107 -1.61 -8.06 -2.56
CA ARG A 107 -2.23 -8.95 -1.58
C ARG A 107 -2.18 -8.32 -0.20
N VAL A 108 -3.33 -8.29 0.45
CA VAL A 108 -3.45 -7.87 1.84
C VAL A 108 -3.81 -9.08 2.69
N ASN A 109 -2.89 -9.49 3.53
CA ASN A 109 -3.05 -10.60 4.47
C ASN A 109 -2.97 -10.15 5.93
N ASN A 110 -2.69 -8.87 6.16
CA ASN A 110 -2.63 -8.24 7.48
C ASN A 110 -3.44 -6.94 7.45
N PRO A 111 -4.35 -6.71 8.42
CA PRO A 111 -5.15 -5.49 8.50
C PRO A 111 -4.34 -4.20 8.51
N GLU A 112 -3.12 -4.22 9.03
CA GLU A 112 -2.24 -3.05 9.08
C GLU A 112 -1.78 -2.56 7.70
N GLN A 113 -1.89 -3.39 6.66
CA GLN A 113 -1.54 -3.01 5.30
C GLN A 113 -2.50 -2.00 4.68
N ILE A 114 -3.73 -1.91 5.20
CA ILE A 114 -4.74 -0.95 4.72
C ILE A 114 -5.03 0.07 5.81
N LYS A 115 -4.95 1.35 5.44
CA LYS A 115 -5.30 2.46 6.33
C LYS A 115 -6.18 3.45 5.59
N PRO A 116 -7.17 4.05 6.26
CA PRO A 116 -7.91 5.16 5.67
C PRO A 116 -6.96 6.35 5.46
N LEU A 117 -7.12 7.05 4.35
CA LEU A 117 -6.41 8.29 4.11
C LEU A 117 -7.15 9.43 4.82
N LEU A 118 -6.59 9.90 5.93
CA LEU A 118 -7.16 11.00 6.70
C LEU A 118 -6.96 12.33 5.96
N LEU A 119 -7.94 13.23 6.08
CA LEU A 119 -7.94 14.54 5.44
C LEU A 119 -6.70 15.38 5.80
N ASP A 120 -6.21 15.22 7.01
CA ASP A 120 -5.07 15.96 7.54
C ASP A 120 -3.72 15.29 7.29
N SER A 121 -3.69 14.17 6.53
CA SER A 121 -2.43 13.51 6.26
C SER A 121 -1.62 14.28 5.20
N PRO A 122 -0.28 14.37 5.37
CA PRO A 122 0.58 15.04 4.39
C PRO A 122 0.47 14.47 2.98
N VAL A 123 0.10 13.19 2.87
CA VAL A 123 -0.07 12.48 1.60
C VAL A 123 -1.23 13.06 0.78
N LYS A 124 -2.34 13.41 1.43
CA LYS A 124 -3.49 13.98 0.71
C LYS A 124 -3.18 15.38 0.17
N GLN A 125 -2.38 16.16 0.91
CA GLN A 125 -1.94 17.48 0.44
C GLN A 125 -1.08 17.39 -0.83
N ILE A 126 -0.23 16.36 -0.95
CA ILE A 126 0.59 16.15 -2.14
C ILE A 126 -0.26 15.75 -3.34
N GLN A 127 -1.32 14.96 -3.15
CA GLN A 127 -2.21 14.52 -4.22
C GLN A 127 -3.09 15.66 -4.76
N THR A 128 -3.45 16.63 -3.94
CA THR A 128 -4.25 17.79 -4.37
C THR A 128 -3.44 18.85 -5.11
N LEU A 129 -2.10 18.84 -5.00
CA LEU A 129 -1.19 19.78 -5.67
C LEU A 129 -0.80 19.35 -7.09
N ASN A 130 -1.15 18.13 -7.50
CA ASN A 130 -0.90 17.54 -8.81
C ASN A 130 -2.22 17.42 -9.60
#